data_f5d8f3394c61026d6922fc282cad6792
#
_entry.id   f5d8f3394c61026d6922fc282cad6792
#
_cell.length_a   1.000
_cell.length_b   1.000
_cell.length_c   1.000
_cell.angle_alpha   90.00
_cell.angle_beta   90.00
_cell.angle_gamma   90.00
#
_symmetry.space_group_name_H-M   'P 1'
#
loop_
_entity.id
_entity.type
_entity.pdbx_description
1 polymer ?
#
loop_
_entity_poly.entity_id
_entity_poly.type
_entity_poly.pdbx_seq_one_letter_code
_entity_poly.pdbx_strand_id
1 'polypeptide(L)'
;MHTEFLMGNAAIAMGAVAAGLNVVSGYPGTPSTEVLETTARHNDGSIYVEWSANEKAAMELAAGAAYCGARTMVTMKQVGLNVASDPLMSLAYIGVKGGMVVLVADDPGPISSQTEQDTRRFAAFSKLPCFDPSGVQEAYDMIQEAFAYSEKYHTPVLFRPTTRVCHGYASIQVKDKADYLVNQPEGFVKDSSKWVIFPRLSYQNHIRMEERNEQLQEVFSGYERNCIRPAADPGCKKGIATHGISYAYTMEVLHGKSAPGVLKVATPFPFPEQLAVEFLQGLDEVLCLEELDPVIEQELVYLCGKYHLPTKIRGKLTHDVAPAGENSCDSVAKDLAAFLGWEQPAAAAPETPPQLPVRPPVLCAGCPHRASFFAVKEAMKGKKSVFCGDIGCYTLGNAMPLDMVDTCLCMGAGVNMTQGIGKIEPDTTCFAFVGDSTFFASAITGMVNAVYNQANMTLVVLDNSTTAMTGHQPHPGTGKTMMGQVVDKVSIVDTLHGIGVKTVETVDPLHLKEAVACVKRVAFQPGVKAIIFKSPCAVLIKSGKPAEIEESKCIQCKKCIRTLGCPGIILQDGKVRIEQALCTGCGLCAQVCPTQAIGGACHA
;
A
#
# COMPACT_ATOMS: atom_id res chain seq x y z
N MET A 1 6.34 -31.65 -8.55
CA MET A 1 5.67 -30.79 -7.54
C MET A 1 6.08 -31.21 -6.14
N HIS A 2 6.28 -30.25 -5.24
CA HIS A 2 6.60 -30.48 -3.83
C HIS A 2 5.83 -29.50 -2.93
N THR A 3 5.84 -29.78 -1.63
CA THR A 3 5.12 -28.95 -0.66
C THR A 3 6.07 -27.93 -0.05
N GLU A 4 5.67 -26.64 -0.03
CA GLU A 4 6.36 -25.57 0.68
C GLU A 4 5.41 -24.83 1.61
N PHE A 5 5.94 -24.32 2.75
CA PHE A 5 5.21 -23.47 3.67
C PHE A 5 5.52 -22.01 3.33
N LEU A 6 4.56 -21.35 2.69
CA LEU A 6 4.76 -20.01 2.12
C LEU A 6 3.75 -19.00 2.65
N MET A 7 4.21 -17.75 2.74
CA MET A 7 3.35 -16.59 2.84
C MET A 7 2.68 -16.31 1.49
N GLY A 8 1.47 -15.75 1.47
CA GLY A 8 0.74 -15.47 0.24
C GLY A 8 1.51 -14.63 -0.78
N ASN A 9 2.19 -13.56 -0.33
CA ASN A 9 3.05 -12.76 -1.21
C ASN A 9 4.20 -13.61 -1.83
N ALA A 10 4.77 -14.52 -1.05
CA ALA A 10 5.80 -15.42 -1.55
C ALA A 10 5.22 -16.43 -2.54
N ALA A 11 4.04 -16.97 -2.27
CA ALA A 11 3.34 -17.88 -3.17
C ALA A 11 3.02 -17.21 -4.53
N ILE A 12 2.53 -15.96 -4.51
CA ILE A 12 2.27 -15.17 -5.73
C ILE A 12 3.58 -14.97 -6.52
N ALA A 13 4.66 -14.58 -5.86
CA ALA A 13 5.97 -14.39 -6.50
C ALA A 13 6.48 -15.69 -7.14
N MET A 14 6.43 -16.81 -6.40
CA MET A 14 6.87 -18.12 -6.91
C MET A 14 5.99 -18.61 -8.06
N GLY A 15 4.68 -18.36 -8.01
CA GLY A 15 3.76 -18.66 -9.09
C GLY A 15 4.05 -17.85 -10.36
N ALA A 16 4.37 -16.56 -10.21
CA ALA A 16 4.76 -15.70 -11.32
C ALA A 16 6.09 -16.14 -11.95
N VAL A 17 7.09 -16.50 -11.13
CA VAL A 17 8.36 -17.06 -11.59
C VAL A 17 8.12 -18.39 -12.34
N ALA A 18 7.31 -19.27 -11.78
CA ALA A 18 6.95 -20.54 -12.42
C ALA A 18 6.19 -20.37 -13.74
N ALA A 19 5.50 -19.24 -13.91
CA ALA A 19 4.84 -18.86 -15.16
C ALA A 19 5.77 -18.22 -16.19
N GLY A 20 7.09 -18.13 -15.94
CA GLY A 20 8.04 -17.55 -16.90
C GLY A 20 8.04 -16.02 -16.92
N LEU A 21 7.94 -15.39 -15.76
CA LEU A 21 8.06 -13.95 -15.60
C LEU A 21 9.39 -13.42 -16.13
N ASN A 22 9.37 -12.35 -16.92
CA ASN A 22 10.58 -11.70 -17.46
C ASN A 22 10.90 -10.38 -16.73
N VAL A 23 9.87 -9.64 -16.34
CA VAL A 23 10.03 -8.29 -15.75
C VAL A 23 9.07 -8.13 -14.60
N VAL A 24 9.56 -7.68 -13.46
CA VAL A 24 8.73 -7.18 -12.37
C VAL A 24 9.21 -5.79 -11.94
N SER A 25 8.26 -4.88 -11.84
CA SER A 25 8.45 -3.51 -11.36
C SER A 25 7.39 -3.15 -10.33
N GLY A 26 7.67 -2.17 -9.50
CA GLY A 26 6.71 -1.74 -8.49
C GLY A 26 7.18 -0.54 -7.69
N TYR A 27 6.33 -0.08 -6.80
CA TYR A 27 6.72 0.86 -5.75
C TYR A 27 6.38 0.24 -4.38
N PRO A 28 7.28 0.37 -3.38
CA PRO A 28 7.07 -0.27 -2.09
C PRO A 28 5.77 0.16 -1.40
N GLY A 29 4.93 -0.80 -1.04
CA GLY A 29 3.64 -0.53 -0.41
C GLY A 29 3.05 -1.78 0.26
N THR A 30 2.94 -1.79 1.59
CA THR A 30 2.26 -2.86 2.33
C THR A 30 0.77 -2.87 1.98
N PRO A 31 0.17 -4.03 1.60
CA PRO A 31 0.64 -5.40 1.85
C PRO A 31 1.33 -6.09 0.66
N SER A 32 1.75 -5.42 -0.43
CA SER A 32 2.27 -6.07 -1.65
C SER A 32 3.80 -6.16 -1.73
N THR A 33 4.54 -5.49 -0.84
CA THR A 33 6.01 -5.30 -0.94
C THR A 33 6.78 -6.61 -1.14
N GLU A 34 6.45 -7.64 -0.38
CA GLU A 34 7.20 -8.91 -0.35
C GLU A 34 7.06 -9.73 -1.64
N VAL A 35 6.10 -9.41 -2.51
CA VAL A 35 5.98 -10.08 -3.83
C VAL A 35 7.23 -9.79 -4.67
N LEU A 36 7.58 -8.52 -4.84
CA LEU A 36 8.76 -8.13 -5.61
C LEU A 36 10.06 -8.56 -4.91
N GLU A 37 10.14 -8.40 -3.58
CA GLU A 37 11.30 -8.82 -2.79
C GLU A 37 11.53 -10.34 -2.88
N THR A 38 10.47 -11.15 -2.86
CA THR A 38 10.58 -12.60 -3.00
C THR A 38 11.00 -12.98 -4.43
N THR A 39 10.45 -12.30 -5.44
CA THR A 39 10.90 -12.49 -6.83
C THR A 39 12.39 -12.20 -6.95
N ALA A 40 12.89 -11.10 -6.38
CA ALA A 40 14.31 -10.77 -6.39
C ALA A 40 15.19 -11.82 -5.71
N ARG A 41 14.74 -12.40 -4.59
CA ARG A 41 15.48 -13.45 -3.85
C ARG A 41 15.56 -14.76 -4.61
N HIS A 42 14.54 -15.10 -5.40
CA HIS A 42 14.49 -16.35 -6.17
C HIS A 42 14.92 -16.17 -7.63
N ASN A 43 15.36 -14.99 -8.01
CA ASN A 43 15.83 -14.66 -9.35
C ASN A 43 17.24 -15.24 -9.59
N ASP A 44 17.38 -16.06 -10.62
CA ASP A 44 18.65 -16.60 -11.08
C ASP A 44 19.41 -15.66 -12.04
N GLY A 45 18.90 -14.46 -12.26
CA GLY A 45 19.42 -13.44 -13.17
C GLY A 45 18.64 -13.34 -14.49
N SER A 46 17.65 -14.19 -14.72
CA SER A 46 16.82 -14.18 -15.93
C SER A 46 15.68 -13.16 -15.89
N ILE A 47 15.30 -12.70 -14.70
CA ILE A 47 14.20 -11.76 -14.48
C ILE A 47 14.75 -10.36 -14.19
N TYR A 48 14.27 -9.36 -14.91
CA TYR A 48 14.53 -7.97 -14.55
C TYR A 48 13.64 -7.55 -13.38
N VAL A 49 14.24 -7.05 -12.31
CA VAL A 49 13.53 -6.67 -11.07
C VAL A 49 13.94 -5.26 -10.66
N GLU A 50 12.97 -4.35 -10.49
CA GLU A 50 13.25 -3.01 -9.99
C GLU A 50 12.19 -2.45 -9.05
N TRP A 51 12.63 -1.65 -8.09
CA TRP A 51 11.80 -0.62 -7.47
C TRP A 51 11.86 0.63 -8.35
N SER A 52 10.72 0.99 -8.92
CA SER A 52 10.57 2.21 -9.72
C SER A 52 10.41 3.45 -8.83
N ALA A 53 10.56 4.64 -9.40
CA ALA A 53 10.41 5.88 -8.65
C ALA A 53 8.98 6.09 -8.10
N ASN A 54 7.97 5.60 -8.83
CA ASN A 54 6.56 5.52 -8.40
C ASN A 54 5.81 4.46 -9.22
N GLU A 55 4.54 4.24 -8.90
CA GLU A 55 3.69 3.22 -9.55
C GLU A 55 3.42 3.55 -11.03
N LYS A 56 3.35 4.83 -11.41
CA LYS A 56 3.21 5.24 -12.82
C LYS A 56 4.41 4.80 -13.64
N ALA A 57 5.62 5.09 -13.16
CA ALA A 57 6.85 4.67 -13.82
C ALA A 57 6.97 3.13 -13.91
N ALA A 58 6.58 2.42 -12.85
CA ALA A 58 6.54 0.96 -12.83
C ALA A 58 5.61 0.40 -13.91
N MET A 59 4.41 0.96 -14.04
CA MET A 59 3.41 0.57 -15.03
C MET A 59 3.90 0.79 -16.47
N GLU A 60 4.49 1.95 -16.72
CA GLU A 60 5.00 2.33 -18.05
C GLU A 60 6.17 1.46 -18.49
N LEU A 61 7.09 1.13 -17.57
CA LEU A 61 8.20 0.21 -17.82
C LEU A 61 7.68 -1.19 -18.18
N ALA A 62 6.77 -1.74 -17.37
CA ALA A 62 6.18 -3.06 -17.61
C ALA A 62 5.41 -3.09 -18.95
N ALA A 63 4.69 -2.03 -19.29
CA ALA A 63 3.99 -1.90 -20.57
C ALA A 63 4.95 -1.97 -21.75
N GLY A 64 6.07 -1.23 -21.69
CA GLY A 64 7.11 -1.25 -22.72
C GLY A 64 7.67 -2.66 -22.92
N ALA A 65 7.95 -3.39 -21.85
CA ALA A 65 8.40 -4.77 -21.91
C ALA A 65 7.32 -5.73 -22.45
N ALA A 66 6.05 -5.54 -22.03
CA ALA A 66 4.93 -6.34 -22.53
C ALA A 66 4.68 -6.15 -24.04
N TYR A 67 4.93 -4.95 -24.58
CA TYR A 67 4.88 -4.71 -26.04
C TYR A 67 5.92 -5.54 -26.81
N CYS A 68 7.05 -5.88 -26.16
CA CYS A 68 8.08 -6.76 -26.71
C CYS A 68 7.73 -8.24 -26.60
N GLY A 69 6.60 -8.63 -26.00
CA GLY A 69 6.21 -10.01 -25.76
C GLY A 69 6.70 -10.59 -24.42
N ALA A 70 7.25 -9.76 -23.52
CA ALA A 70 7.64 -10.18 -22.19
C ALA A 70 6.43 -10.43 -21.28
N ARG A 71 6.50 -11.45 -20.42
CA ARG A 71 5.61 -11.56 -19.26
C ARG A 71 6.03 -10.59 -18.19
N THR A 72 5.14 -9.69 -17.81
CA THR A 72 5.42 -8.59 -16.90
C THR A 72 4.48 -8.57 -15.72
N MET A 73 4.97 -8.21 -14.55
CA MET A 73 4.16 -7.99 -13.36
C MET A 73 4.46 -6.62 -12.77
N VAL A 74 3.42 -5.88 -12.40
CA VAL A 74 3.54 -4.64 -11.64
C VAL A 74 2.94 -4.85 -10.27
N THR A 75 3.66 -4.46 -9.21
CA THR A 75 3.20 -4.67 -7.83
C THR A 75 2.94 -3.35 -7.13
N MET A 76 1.77 -3.22 -6.52
CA MET A 76 1.37 -2.04 -5.76
C MET A 76 0.25 -2.35 -4.76
N LYS A 77 0.04 -1.45 -3.81
CA LYS A 77 -1.18 -1.44 -2.99
C LYS A 77 -2.29 -0.62 -3.67
N GLN A 78 -3.54 -0.69 -3.17
CA GLN A 78 -4.69 -0.05 -3.80
C GLN A 78 -4.52 1.48 -4.04
N VAL A 79 -3.90 2.22 -3.12
CA VAL A 79 -3.68 3.66 -3.32
C VAL A 79 -2.61 3.95 -4.40
N GLY A 80 -1.70 3.01 -4.65
CA GLY A 80 -0.73 3.09 -5.74
C GLY A 80 -1.41 2.96 -7.11
N LEU A 81 -2.53 2.24 -7.19
CA LEU A 81 -3.32 2.15 -8.40
C LEU A 81 -3.86 3.53 -8.85
N ASN A 82 -4.14 4.42 -7.91
CA ASN A 82 -4.54 5.79 -8.24
C ASN A 82 -3.42 6.55 -8.98
N VAL A 83 -2.15 6.31 -8.61
CA VAL A 83 -0.97 6.90 -9.28
C VAL A 83 -0.76 6.28 -10.66
N ALA A 84 -0.95 4.96 -10.80
CA ALA A 84 -0.80 4.21 -12.03
C ALA A 84 -2.04 4.23 -12.94
N SER A 85 -3.11 4.91 -12.55
CA SER A 85 -4.40 4.85 -13.27
C SER A 85 -4.33 5.37 -14.70
N ASP A 86 -3.60 6.47 -14.94
CA ASP A 86 -3.47 7.06 -16.29
C ASP A 86 -2.87 6.08 -17.31
N PRO A 87 -1.67 5.49 -17.10
CA PRO A 87 -1.16 4.49 -18.02
C PRO A 87 -2.03 3.22 -18.07
N LEU A 88 -2.62 2.78 -16.95
CA LEU A 88 -3.47 1.59 -16.95
C LEU A 88 -4.73 1.77 -17.80
N MET A 89 -5.40 2.92 -17.67
CA MET A 89 -6.59 3.23 -18.49
C MET A 89 -6.26 3.28 -19.99
N SER A 90 -5.09 3.83 -20.35
CA SER A 90 -4.63 3.84 -21.74
C SER A 90 -4.28 2.44 -22.25
N LEU A 91 -3.63 1.61 -21.41
CA LEU A 91 -3.29 0.22 -21.71
C LEU A 91 -4.53 -0.66 -21.91
N ALA A 92 -5.63 -0.39 -21.19
CA ALA A 92 -6.89 -1.09 -21.38
C ALA A 92 -7.39 -1.01 -22.82
N TYR A 93 -7.14 0.12 -23.48
CA TYR A 93 -7.50 0.34 -24.90
C TYR A 93 -6.48 -0.24 -25.88
N ILE A 94 -5.18 -0.07 -25.62
CA ILE A 94 -4.12 -0.51 -26.52
C ILE A 94 -3.90 -2.02 -26.40
N GLY A 95 -4.02 -2.56 -25.21
CA GLY A 95 -3.68 -3.95 -24.89
C GLY A 95 -2.18 -4.20 -24.82
N VAL A 96 -1.84 -5.47 -24.75
CA VAL A 96 -0.46 -5.97 -24.62
C VAL A 96 -0.19 -7.10 -25.61
N LYS A 97 1.09 -7.46 -25.80
CA LYS A 97 1.50 -8.61 -26.59
C LYS A 97 1.89 -9.79 -25.68
N GLY A 98 2.80 -9.56 -24.75
CA GLY A 98 3.11 -10.51 -23.68
C GLY A 98 2.14 -10.38 -22.52
N GLY A 99 2.09 -11.40 -21.67
CA GLY A 99 1.23 -11.41 -20.49
C GLY A 99 1.59 -10.28 -19.52
N MET A 100 0.62 -9.47 -19.12
CA MET A 100 0.81 -8.40 -18.14
C MET A 100 -0.18 -8.54 -17.00
N VAL A 101 0.36 -8.76 -15.81
CA VAL A 101 -0.43 -8.83 -14.57
C VAL A 101 -0.14 -7.60 -13.72
N VAL A 102 -1.21 -6.90 -13.35
CA VAL A 102 -1.17 -5.76 -12.44
C VAL A 102 -1.68 -6.23 -11.08
N LEU A 103 -0.74 -6.53 -10.19
CA LEU A 103 -1.04 -6.96 -8.83
C LEU A 103 -1.33 -5.73 -7.98
N VAL A 104 -2.56 -5.67 -7.47
CA VAL A 104 -3.05 -4.61 -6.59
C VAL A 104 -3.55 -5.24 -5.29
N ALA A 105 -2.81 -5.06 -4.21
CA ALA A 105 -3.21 -5.59 -2.92
C ALA A 105 -4.13 -4.61 -2.19
N ASP A 106 -5.38 -5.04 -1.97
CA ASP A 106 -6.37 -4.28 -1.20
C ASP A 106 -6.16 -4.49 0.31
N ASP A 107 -6.51 -3.48 1.09
CA ASP A 107 -6.31 -3.43 2.54
C ASP A 107 -7.63 -3.11 3.27
N PRO A 108 -8.57 -4.09 3.35
CA PRO A 108 -9.82 -3.93 4.08
C PRO A 108 -9.58 -3.62 5.55
N GLY A 109 -10.36 -2.68 6.11
CA GLY A 109 -10.19 -2.22 7.48
C GLY A 109 -8.86 -1.47 7.68
N PRO A 110 -8.49 -0.51 6.88
CA PRO A 110 -7.19 0.03 6.47
C PRO A 110 -6.09 -0.15 7.53
N ILE A 111 -5.48 -1.34 7.55
CA ILE A 111 -4.47 -1.73 8.54
C ILE A 111 -3.19 -0.91 8.35
N SER A 112 -2.80 -0.67 7.08
CA SER A 112 -1.59 0.07 6.72
C SER A 112 -1.80 1.11 5.62
N SER A 113 -3.05 1.38 5.23
CA SER A 113 -3.40 2.28 4.14
C SER A 113 -4.14 3.52 4.63
N GLN A 114 -4.11 4.61 3.83
CA GLN A 114 -4.79 5.86 4.17
C GLN A 114 -6.30 5.79 3.96
N THR A 115 -6.72 4.93 3.04
CA THR A 115 -8.12 4.79 2.62
C THR A 115 -8.48 3.32 2.43
N GLU A 116 -9.74 3.03 2.51
CA GLU A 116 -10.35 1.76 2.11
C GLU A 116 -10.83 1.91 0.67
N GLN A 117 -10.22 1.18 -0.28
CA GLN A 117 -10.55 1.24 -1.71
C GLN A 117 -10.68 -0.17 -2.26
N ASP A 118 -11.59 -0.33 -3.22
CA ASP A 118 -11.91 -1.63 -3.81
C ASP A 118 -11.43 -1.71 -5.27
N THR A 119 -10.40 -2.49 -5.51
CA THR A 119 -9.84 -2.72 -6.85
C THR A 119 -10.86 -3.38 -7.81
N ARG A 120 -11.87 -4.10 -7.31
CA ARG A 120 -12.94 -4.67 -8.13
C ARG A 120 -13.76 -3.59 -8.84
N ARG A 121 -13.99 -2.43 -8.19
CA ARG A 121 -14.61 -1.26 -8.83
C ARG A 121 -13.73 -0.67 -9.92
N PHE A 122 -12.43 -0.63 -9.65
CA PHE A 122 -11.48 -0.15 -10.66
C PHE A 122 -11.42 -1.11 -11.86
N ALA A 123 -11.53 -2.42 -11.64
CA ALA A 123 -11.62 -3.41 -12.71
C ALA A 123 -12.83 -3.13 -13.63
N ALA A 124 -14.00 -2.92 -13.05
CA ALA A 124 -15.21 -2.56 -13.81
C ALA A 124 -15.05 -1.22 -14.55
N PHE A 125 -14.48 -0.19 -13.89
CA PHE A 125 -14.24 1.13 -14.48
C PHE A 125 -13.24 1.09 -15.65
N SER A 126 -12.15 0.34 -15.51
CA SER A 126 -11.12 0.16 -16.55
C SER A 126 -11.49 -0.91 -17.59
N LYS A 127 -12.53 -1.69 -17.35
CA LYS A 127 -12.95 -2.83 -18.18
C LYS A 127 -11.87 -3.93 -18.31
N LEU A 128 -11.03 -4.06 -17.30
CA LEU A 128 -9.96 -5.06 -17.23
C LEU A 128 -10.38 -6.28 -16.41
N PRO A 129 -10.06 -7.50 -16.88
CA PRO A 129 -10.36 -8.72 -16.11
C PRO A 129 -9.68 -8.68 -14.74
N CYS A 130 -10.38 -9.18 -13.72
CA CYS A 130 -9.90 -9.20 -12.34
C CYS A 130 -9.95 -10.61 -11.75
N PHE A 131 -8.86 -11.03 -11.13
CA PHE A 131 -8.70 -12.28 -10.40
C PHE A 131 -8.56 -11.99 -8.90
N ASP A 132 -9.30 -12.72 -8.07
CA ASP A 132 -9.45 -12.48 -6.62
C ASP A 132 -9.28 -13.80 -5.85
N PRO A 133 -8.05 -14.18 -5.47
CA PRO A 133 -7.78 -15.46 -4.81
C PRO A 133 -8.30 -15.49 -3.37
N SER A 134 -8.77 -16.66 -2.93
CA SER A 134 -9.31 -16.89 -1.60
C SER A 134 -8.32 -17.44 -0.57
N GLY A 135 -7.08 -17.72 -0.98
CA GLY A 135 -6.04 -18.26 -0.11
C GLY A 135 -4.71 -18.43 -0.81
N VAL A 136 -3.71 -18.92 -0.07
CA VAL A 136 -2.31 -18.96 -0.51
C VAL A 136 -2.08 -19.90 -1.69
N GLN A 137 -2.67 -21.11 -1.68
CA GLN A 137 -2.56 -22.05 -2.81
C GLN A 137 -3.21 -21.46 -4.05
N GLU A 138 -4.41 -20.93 -3.90
CA GLU A 138 -5.13 -20.35 -5.02
C GLU A 138 -4.41 -19.14 -5.61
N ALA A 139 -3.78 -18.33 -4.77
CA ALA A 139 -2.96 -17.20 -5.23
C ALA A 139 -1.75 -17.64 -6.07
N TYR A 140 -1.09 -18.74 -5.68
CA TYR A 140 -0.02 -19.36 -6.46
C TYR A 140 -0.49 -19.87 -7.83
N ASP A 141 -1.64 -20.52 -7.86
CA ASP A 141 -2.16 -21.11 -9.11
C ASP A 141 -2.72 -20.02 -10.03
N MET A 142 -3.59 -19.15 -9.50
CA MET A 142 -4.28 -18.13 -10.28
C MET A 142 -3.36 -17.09 -10.90
N ILE A 143 -2.22 -16.76 -10.29
CA ILE A 143 -1.28 -15.83 -10.91
C ILE A 143 -0.71 -16.38 -12.22
N GLN A 144 -0.49 -17.68 -12.31
CA GLN A 144 -0.04 -18.35 -13.54
C GLN A 144 -1.14 -18.33 -14.60
N GLU A 145 -2.38 -18.59 -14.19
CA GLU A 145 -3.55 -18.53 -15.05
C GLU A 145 -3.79 -17.10 -15.56
N ALA A 146 -3.62 -16.07 -14.71
CA ALA A 146 -3.75 -14.68 -15.08
C ALA A 146 -2.81 -14.25 -16.22
N PHE A 147 -1.54 -14.73 -16.24
CA PHE A 147 -0.63 -14.52 -17.37
C PHE A 147 -1.17 -15.14 -18.67
N ALA A 148 -1.67 -16.36 -18.59
CA ALA A 148 -2.23 -17.06 -19.76
C ALA A 148 -3.49 -16.34 -20.30
N TYR A 149 -4.36 -15.84 -19.43
CA TYR A 149 -5.51 -15.03 -19.83
C TYR A 149 -5.09 -13.69 -20.45
N SER A 150 -4.12 -13.00 -19.85
CA SER A 150 -3.58 -11.76 -20.40
C SER A 150 -3.06 -11.93 -21.83
N GLU A 151 -2.28 -12.97 -22.08
CA GLU A 151 -1.76 -13.28 -23.42
C GLU A 151 -2.88 -13.65 -24.41
N LYS A 152 -3.77 -14.55 -24.00
CA LYS A 152 -4.86 -15.04 -24.86
C LYS A 152 -5.80 -13.90 -25.31
N TYR A 153 -6.07 -12.95 -24.43
CA TYR A 153 -7.02 -11.86 -24.69
C TYR A 153 -6.33 -10.52 -24.96
N HIS A 154 -5.01 -10.49 -25.04
CA HIS A 154 -4.20 -9.31 -25.33
C HIS A 154 -4.50 -8.10 -24.46
N THR A 155 -4.72 -8.31 -23.17
CA THR A 155 -5.13 -7.27 -22.23
C THR A 155 -4.37 -7.39 -20.92
N PRO A 156 -4.03 -6.29 -20.23
CA PRO A 156 -3.63 -6.38 -18.84
C PRO A 156 -4.70 -7.08 -18.00
N VAL A 157 -4.29 -7.75 -16.95
CA VAL A 157 -5.17 -8.41 -15.98
C VAL A 157 -4.90 -7.87 -14.60
N LEU A 158 -5.92 -7.49 -13.87
CA LEU A 158 -5.82 -7.13 -12.46
C LEU A 158 -5.80 -8.41 -11.61
N PHE A 159 -4.83 -8.50 -10.72
CA PHE A 159 -4.73 -9.56 -9.72
C PHE A 159 -4.85 -8.95 -8.33
N ARG A 160 -5.95 -9.26 -7.63
CA ARG A 160 -6.39 -8.53 -6.45
C ARG A 160 -6.39 -9.42 -5.20
N PRO A 161 -5.26 -9.65 -4.54
CA PRO A 161 -5.27 -10.25 -3.19
C PRO A 161 -5.61 -9.19 -2.14
N THR A 162 -6.18 -9.61 -1.02
CA THR A 162 -6.32 -8.78 0.18
C THR A 162 -5.19 -9.01 1.17
N THR A 163 -5.04 -8.11 2.17
CA THR A 163 -4.01 -8.20 3.21
C THR A 163 -3.94 -9.59 3.84
N ARG A 164 -5.09 -10.22 4.11
CA ARG A 164 -5.12 -11.55 4.76
C ARG A 164 -4.65 -12.68 3.84
N VAL A 165 -4.87 -12.56 2.54
CA VAL A 165 -4.28 -13.49 1.55
C VAL A 165 -2.78 -13.22 1.40
N CYS A 166 -2.37 -11.94 1.28
CA CYS A 166 -0.97 -11.54 1.14
C CYS A 166 -0.08 -12.05 2.29
N HIS A 167 -0.55 -11.89 3.54
CA HIS A 167 0.21 -12.19 4.75
C HIS A 167 -0.21 -13.49 5.43
N GLY A 168 -1.19 -14.21 4.90
CA GLY A 168 -1.54 -15.57 5.34
C GLY A 168 -0.44 -16.57 5.00
N TYR A 169 -0.29 -17.60 5.81
CA TYR A 169 0.66 -18.70 5.59
C TYR A 169 -0.07 -20.01 5.40
N ALA A 170 0.39 -20.82 4.45
CA ALA A 170 -0.11 -22.18 4.25
C ALA A 170 0.98 -23.10 3.68
N SER A 171 0.82 -24.39 3.90
CA SER A 171 1.56 -25.42 3.17
C SER A 171 0.88 -25.63 1.82
N ILE A 172 1.57 -25.33 0.72
CA ILE A 172 1.04 -25.37 -0.64
C ILE A 172 1.85 -26.27 -1.55
N GLN A 173 1.23 -26.73 -2.63
CA GLN A 173 1.90 -27.47 -3.69
C GLN A 173 2.48 -26.49 -4.70
N VAL A 174 3.79 -26.55 -4.92
CA VAL A 174 4.51 -25.73 -5.89
C VAL A 174 5.17 -26.60 -6.96
N LYS A 175 5.34 -26.05 -8.15
CA LYS A 175 6.06 -26.71 -9.25
C LYS A 175 7.55 -26.84 -8.93
N ASP A 176 8.16 -27.92 -9.38
CA ASP A 176 9.62 -28.04 -9.39
C ASP A 176 10.20 -27.11 -10.46
N LYS A 177 11.42 -26.63 -10.26
CA LYS A 177 12.07 -25.69 -11.21
C LYS A 177 12.13 -26.21 -12.66
N ALA A 178 12.20 -27.53 -12.83
CA ALA A 178 12.20 -28.14 -14.14
C ALA A 178 10.88 -28.00 -14.92
N ASP A 179 9.79 -27.70 -14.19
CA ASP A 179 8.43 -27.52 -14.75
C ASP A 179 8.09 -26.06 -14.97
N TYR A 180 9.02 -25.14 -14.70
CA TYR A 180 8.81 -23.70 -14.90
C TYR A 180 8.75 -23.40 -16.40
N LEU A 181 7.80 -22.55 -16.75
CA LEU A 181 7.73 -22.02 -18.11
C LEU A 181 8.88 -21.05 -18.36
N VAL A 182 9.36 -21.03 -19.58
CA VAL A 182 10.35 -20.06 -20.05
C VAL A 182 9.70 -19.23 -21.15
N ASN A 183 9.47 -17.96 -20.89
CA ASN A 183 8.99 -17.03 -21.90
C ASN A 183 10.18 -16.33 -22.56
N GLN A 184 10.25 -16.40 -23.90
CA GLN A 184 11.24 -15.70 -24.71
C GLN A 184 10.58 -14.57 -25.49
N PRO A 185 10.77 -13.31 -25.09
CA PRO A 185 10.18 -12.18 -25.78
C PRO A 185 10.67 -12.10 -27.24
N GLU A 186 9.73 -11.89 -28.16
CA GLU A 186 10.04 -11.79 -29.60
C GLU A 186 10.63 -10.44 -30.01
N GLY A 187 10.61 -9.45 -29.10
CA GLY A 187 11.04 -8.08 -29.33
C GLY A 187 9.91 -7.17 -29.84
N PHE A 188 10.23 -5.89 -29.91
CA PHE A 188 9.26 -4.86 -30.31
C PHE A 188 9.07 -4.84 -31.83
N VAL A 189 7.83 -5.01 -32.28
CA VAL A 189 7.44 -4.87 -33.68
C VAL A 189 6.73 -3.54 -33.86
N LYS A 190 7.26 -2.70 -34.76
CA LYS A 190 6.67 -1.37 -35.06
C LYS A 190 5.31 -1.55 -35.75
N ASP A 191 4.29 -1.03 -35.12
CA ASP A 191 2.94 -0.93 -35.68
C ASP A 191 2.24 0.28 -35.05
N SER A 192 2.25 1.40 -35.77
CA SER A 192 1.62 2.64 -35.31
C SER A 192 0.09 2.55 -35.26
N SER A 193 -0.51 1.62 -36.00
CA SER A 193 -1.95 1.38 -35.97
C SER A 193 -2.40 0.66 -34.69
N LYS A 194 -1.46 -0.02 -34.00
CA LYS A 194 -1.71 -0.74 -32.75
C LYS A 194 -1.22 0.02 -31.53
N TRP A 195 0.02 0.56 -31.58
CA TRP A 195 0.69 1.06 -30.39
C TRP A 195 0.54 2.56 -30.14
N VAL A 196 -0.10 3.31 -31.05
CA VAL A 196 -0.29 4.75 -30.88
C VAL A 196 -1.76 5.04 -30.57
N ILE A 197 -2.02 5.40 -29.30
CA ILE A 197 -3.38 5.74 -28.87
C ILE A 197 -3.79 7.10 -29.45
N PHE A 198 -4.95 7.13 -30.14
CA PHE A 198 -5.57 8.35 -30.65
C PHE A 198 -7.08 8.11 -30.86
N PRO A 199 -7.93 9.15 -31.01
CA PRO A 199 -9.39 9.03 -30.91
C PRO A 199 -10.02 7.92 -31.74
N ARG A 200 -9.62 7.78 -33.04
CA ARG A 200 -10.17 6.76 -33.91
C ARG A 200 -9.86 5.34 -33.43
N LEU A 201 -8.63 5.09 -32.99
CA LEU A 201 -8.21 3.80 -32.46
C LEU A 201 -8.93 3.50 -31.15
N SER A 202 -9.05 4.50 -30.27
CA SER A 202 -9.73 4.36 -28.99
C SER A 202 -11.18 3.95 -29.15
N TYR A 203 -11.92 4.55 -30.10
CA TYR A 203 -13.30 4.16 -30.37
C TYR A 203 -13.42 2.71 -30.85
N GLN A 204 -12.57 2.29 -31.79
CA GLN A 204 -12.56 0.90 -32.27
C GLN A 204 -12.18 -0.09 -31.19
N ASN A 205 -11.19 0.27 -30.38
CA ASN A 205 -10.75 -0.59 -29.29
C ASN A 205 -11.78 -0.66 -28.16
N HIS A 206 -12.57 0.39 -27.94
CA HIS A 206 -13.69 0.33 -27.01
C HIS A 206 -14.69 -0.76 -27.39
N ILE A 207 -15.07 -0.84 -28.66
CA ILE A 207 -15.95 -1.90 -29.16
C ILE A 207 -15.33 -3.28 -28.91
N ARG A 208 -14.03 -3.47 -29.26
CA ARG A 208 -13.32 -4.73 -29.02
C ARG A 208 -13.22 -5.08 -27.53
N MET A 209 -13.11 -4.09 -26.65
CA MET A 209 -13.11 -4.30 -25.20
C MET A 209 -14.45 -4.85 -24.71
N GLU A 210 -15.57 -4.32 -25.22
CA GLU A 210 -16.91 -4.83 -24.88
C GLU A 210 -17.09 -6.27 -25.37
N GLU A 211 -16.77 -6.53 -26.64
CA GLU A 211 -16.83 -7.89 -27.22
C GLU A 211 -15.95 -8.89 -26.44
N ARG A 212 -14.74 -8.48 -26.07
CA ARG A 212 -13.84 -9.30 -25.23
C ARG A 212 -14.45 -9.58 -23.86
N ASN A 213 -15.07 -8.57 -23.22
CA ASN A 213 -15.64 -8.73 -21.89
C ASN A 213 -16.91 -9.62 -21.93
N GLU A 214 -17.72 -9.55 -22.97
CA GLU A 214 -18.81 -10.51 -23.19
C GLU A 214 -18.27 -11.94 -23.32
N GLN A 215 -17.22 -12.15 -24.11
CA GLN A 215 -16.53 -13.44 -24.22
C GLN A 215 -15.99 -13.94 -22.87
N LEU A 216 -15.33 -13.04 -22.11
CA LEU A 216 -14.77 -13.39 -20.80
C LEU A 216 -15.85 -13.70 -19.76
N GLN A 217 -17.01 -13.07 -19.83
CA GLN A 217 -18.14 -13.37 -18.98
C GLN A 217 -18.61 -14.82 -19.13
N GLU A 218 -18.68 -15.32 -20.39
CA GLU A 218 -19.00 -16.74 -20.67
C GLU A 218 -17.88 -17.66 -20.15
N VAL A 219 -16.62 -17.31 -20.48
CA VAL A 219 -15.43 -18.11 -20.05
C VAL A 219 -15.33 -18.18 -18.54
N PHE A 220 -15.58 -17.07 -17.84
CA PHE A 220 -15.53 -17.04 -16.37
C PHE A 220 -16.70 -17.79 -15.73
N SER A 221 -17.84 -17.89 -16.40
CA SER A 221 -18.92 -18.77 -15.93
C SER A 221 -18.55 -20.26 -15.93
N GLY A 222 -17.59 -20.67 -16.78
CA GLY A 222 -17.03 -22.02 -16.83
C GLY A 222 -15.66 -22.17 -16.14
N TYR A 223 -15.13 -21.11 -15.52
CA TYR A 223 -13.84 -21.15 -14.86
C TYR A 223 -13.92 -21.90 -13.53
N GLU A 224 -13.08 -22.92 -13.36
CA GLU A 224 -13.19 -23.88 -12.22
C GLU A 224 -13.09 -23.25 -10.84
N ARG A 225 -12.48 -22.07 -10.72
CA ARG A 225 -12.36 -21.36 -9.45
C ARG A 225 -13.62 -20.55 -9.10
N ASN A 226 -14.44 -20.22 -10.11
CA ASN A 226 -15.81 -19.79 -9.92
C ASN A 226 -16.68 -21.05 -9.78
N CYS A 227 -17.28 -21.27 -8.65
CA CYS A 227 -17.99 -22.52 -8.46
C CYS A 227 -19.20 -22.38 -7.52
N ILE A 228 -20.16 -23.25 -7.71
CA ILE A 228 -21.27 -23.47 -6.78
C ILE A 228 -20.94 -24.71 -5.94
N ARG A 229 -20.85 -24.54 -4.63
CA ARG A 229 -20.88 -25.66 -3.71
C ARG A 229 -22.33 -25.94 -3.37
N PRO A 230 -22.80 -27.17 -3.61
CA PRO A 230 -24.21 -27.49 -3.39
C PRO A 230 -24.58 -27.44 -1.90
N ALA A 231 -25.83 -27.13 -1.62
CA ALA A 231 -26.34 -27.21 -0.28
C ALA A 231 -26.32 -28.67 0.23
N ALA A 232 -26.12 -28.83 1.55
CA ALA A 232 -26.18 -30.13 2.20
C ALA A 232 -27.61 -30.75 2.13
N ASP A 233 -28.64 -29.87 2.19
CA ASP A 233 -30.05 -30.21 1.95
C ASP A 233 -30.45 -29.63 0.58
N PRO A 234 -30.80 -30.47 -0.41
CA PRO A 234 -31.29 -30.01 -1.70
C PRO A 234 -32.57 -29.17 -1.64
N GLY A 235 -33.31 -29.24 -0.56
CA GLY A 235 -34.53 -28.44 -0.30
C GLY A 235 -34.22 -27.03 0.26
N CYS A 236 -32.98 -26.73 0.58
CA CYS A 236 -32.59 -25.45 1.13
C CYS A 236 -32.84 -24.31 0.13
N LYS A 237 -33.58 -23.29 0.55
CA LYS A 237 -33.95 -22.13 -0.25
C LYS A 237 -33.08 -20.89 0.02
N LYS A 238 -32.09 -21.04 0.88
CA LYS A 238 -31.11 -19.98 1.21
C LYS A 238 -29.76 -20.28 0.56
N GLY A 239 -29.08 -19.24 0.09
CA GLY A 239 -27.77 -19.33 -0.49
C GLY A 239 -26.80 -18.30 0.10
N ILE A 240 -25.51 -18.50 -0.12
CA ILE A 240 -24.44 -17.56 0.25
C ILE A 240 -23.63 -17.25 -1.00
N ALA A 241 -23.33 -15.96 -1.25
CA ALA A 241 -22.41 -15.55 -2.30
C ALA A 241 -21.21 -14.84 -1.67
N THR A 242 -20.00 -15.20 -2.09
CA THR A 242 -18.79 -14.68 -1.46
C THR A 242 -17.56 -14.77 -2.37
N HIS A 243 -16.46 -14.15 -1.96
CA HIS A 243 -15.21 -14.07 -2.72
C HIS A 243 -13.98 -14.01 -1.81
N GLY A 244 -12.78 -14.06 -2.41
CA GLY A 244 -11.52 -13.80 -1.73
C GLY A 244 -11.43 -14.52 -0.39
N ILE A 245 -10.81 -13.88 0.61
CA ILE A 245 -10.64 -14.48 1.94
C ILE A 245 -11.97 -14.73 2.66
N SER A 246 -13.03 -13.95 2.36
CA SER A 246 -14.36 -14.16 2.93
C SER A 246 -14.93 -15.54 2.59
N TYR A 247 -14.55 -16.09 1.41
CA TYR A 247 -14.89 -17.48 1.06
C TYR A 247 -14.22 -18.47 2.02
N ALA A 248 -12.95 -18.30 2.33
CA ALA A 248 -12.25 -19.20 3.24
C ALA A 248 -12.89 -19.17 4.65
N TYR A 249 -13.20 -17.98 5.18
CA TYR A 249 -13.91 -17.84 6.46
C TYR A 249 -15.31 -18.45 6.43
N THR A 250 -16.04 -18.27 5.33
CA THR A 250 -17.36 -18.89 5.15
C THR A 250 -17.27 -20.40 5.22
N MET A 251 -16.31 -21.00 4.50
CA MET A 251 -16.13 -22.45 4.51
C MET A 251 -15.69 -23.00 5.86
N GLU A 252 -14.87 -22.27 6.60
CA GLU A 252 -14.48 -22.64 7.97
C GLU A 252 -15.69 -22.64 8.91
N VAL A 253 -16.50 -21.60 8.86
CA VAL A 253 -17.71 -21.48 9.71
C VAL A 253 -18.76 -22.52 9.36
N LEU A 254 -18.88 -22.92 8.10
CA LEU A 254 -19.82 -23.94 7.62
C LEU A 254 -19.34 -25.37 7.86
N HIS A 255 -18.07 -25.56 8.21
CA HIS A 255 -17.50 -26.90 8.41
C HIS A 255 -18.27 -27.71 9.47
N GLY A 256 -18.68 -28.93 9.12
CA GLY A 256 -19.42 -29.83 10.01
C GLY A 256 -20.88 -29.44 10.25
N LYS A 257 -21.42 -28.44 9.54
CA LYS A 257 -22.81 -27.99 9.65
C LYS A 257 -23.63 -28.37 8.41
N SER A 258 -24.97 -28.43 8.55
CA SER A 258 -25.85 -28.49 7.38
C SER A 258 -25.82 -27.12 6.68
N ALA A 259 -25.00 -27.02 5.65
CA ALA A 259 -24.70 -25.77 4.98
C ALA A 259 -25.66 -25.49 3.82
N PRO A 260 -26.04 -24.21 3.58
CA PRO A 260 -26.69 -23.78 2.34
C PRO A 260 -25.75 -23.89 1.16
N GLY A 261 -26.25 -23.71 -0.07
CA GLY A 261 -25.39 -23.58 -1.26
C GLY A 261 -24.52 -22.33 -1.20
N VAL A 262 -23.29 -22.43 -1.71
CA VAL A 262 -22.33 -21.32 -1.71
C VAL A 262 -21.85 -21.05 -3.13
N LEU A 263 -22.08 -19.83 -3.63
CA LEU A 263 -21.47 -19.29 -4.84
C LEU A 263 -20.14 -18.64 -4.46
N LYS A 264 -19.05 -19.16 -5.02
CA LYS A 264 -17.73 -18.56 -4.96
C LYS A 264 -17.47 -17.77 -6.24
N VAL A 265 -17.09 -16.48 -6.11
CA VAL A 265 -16.69 -15.64 -7.21
C VAL A 265 -15.19 -15.33 -7.08
N ALA A 266 -14.38 -15.96 -7.94
CA ALA A 266 -12.92 -15.76 -7.98
C ALA A 266 -12.51 -14.75 -9.08
N THR A 267 -13.43 -14.42 -10.01
CA THR A 267 -13.24 -13.42 -11.04
C THR A 267 -14.38 -12.41 -11.00
N PRO A 268 -14.26 -11.34 -10.17
CA PRO A 268 -15.36 -10.40 -9.97
C PRO A 268 -15.64 -9.49 -11.18
N PHE A 269 -14.74 -9.43 -12.15
CA PHE A 269 -14.98 -8.72 -13.42
C PHE A 269 -14.20 -9.37 -14.59
N PRO A 270 -14.81 -9.58 -15.78
CA PRO A 270 -16.27 -9.63 -15.96
C PRO A 270 -16.94 -10.66 -15.06
N PHE A 271 -18.14 -10.34 -14.58
CA PHE A 271 -18.82 -11.18 -13.60
C PHE A 271 -19.29 -12.51 -14.23
N PRO A 272 -19.19 -13.68 -13.57
CA PRO A 272 -19.60 -14.98 -14.10
C PRO A 272 -21.13 -15.13 -14.09
N GLU A 273 -21.80 -14.43 -15.00
CA GLU A 273 -23.24 -14.23 -15.05
C GLU A 273 -24.03 -15.54 -15.09
N GLN A 274 -23.68 -16.46 -16.01
CA GLN A 274 -24.43 -17.70 -16.20
C GLN A 274 -24.37 -18.58 -14.94
N LEU A 275 -23.18 -18.70 -14.33
CA LEU A 275 -23.00 -19.43 -13.07
C LEU A 275 -23.82 -18.80 -11.94
N ALA A 276 -23.84 -17.49 -11.86
CA ALA A 276 -24.61 -16.77 -10.84
C ALA A 276 -26.13 -16.95 -11.03
N VAL A 277 -26.60 -16.89 -12.27
CA VAL A 277 -28.02 -17.15 -12.60
C VAL A 277 -28.40 -18.58 -12.23
N GLU A 278 -27.56 -19.56 -12.57
CA GLU A 278 -27.77 -20.97 -12.15
C GLU A 278 -27.89 -21.08 -10.63
N PHE A 279 -26.99 -20.42 -9.89
CA PHE A 279 -27.03 -20.42 -8.43
C PHE A 279 -28.31 -19.80 -7.87
N LEU A 280 -28.79 -18.69 -8.45
CA LEU A 280 -29.98 -17.98 -7.97
C LEU A 280 -31.28 -18.76 -8.21
N GLN A 281 -31.31 -19.63 -9.24
CA GLN A 281 -32.51 -20.40 -9.56
C GLN A 281 -33.00 -21.24 -8.42
N GLY A 282 -34.22 -21.00 -8.01
CA GLY A 282 -34.89 -21.75 -6.95
C GLY A 282 -34.53 -21.37 -5.52
N LEU A 283 -33.72 -20.34 -5.32
CA LEU A 283 -33.43 -19.76 -3.99
C LEU A 283 -34.43 -18.63 -3.67
N ASP A 284 -34.82 -18.54 -2.41
CA ASP A 284 -35.68 -17.46 -1.90
C ASP A 284 -34.80 -16.27 -1.42
N GLU A 285 -33.68 -16.55 -0.78
CA GLU A 285 -32.78 -15.52 -0.23
C GLU A 285 -31.31 -15.89 -0.42
N VAL A 286 -30.46 -14.90 -0.70
CA VAL A 286 -29.00 -15.04 -0.76
C VAL A 286 -28.35 -13.98 0.11
N LEU A 287 -27.41 -14.39 0.98
CA LEU A 287 -26.55 -13.49 1.74
C LEU A 287 -25.21 -13.31 1.02
N CYS A 288 -24.84 -12.06 0.72
CA CYS A 288 -23.54 -11.69 0.16
C CYS A 288 -22.56 -11.35 1.28
N LEU A 289 -21.50 -12.13 1.41
CA LEU A 289 -20.40 -11.90 2.36
C LEU A 289 -19.18 -11.36 1.61
N GLU A 290 -19.00 -10.06 1.66
CA GLU A 290 -17.93 -9.35 0.96
C GLU A 290 -17.20 -8.35 1.87
N GLU A 291 -15.90 -8.19 1.61
CA GLU A 291 -15.13 -7.05 2.13
C GLU A 291 -15.28 -5.86 1.18
N LEU A 292 -14.98 -4.63 1.67
CA LEU A 292 -15.02 -3.38 0.92
C LEU A 292 -16.42 -3.09 0.34
N ASP A 293 -16.53 -2.92 -0.97
CA ASP A 293 -17.76 -2.51 -1.65
C ASP A 293 -18.72 -3.68 -1.91
N PRO A 294 -20.04 -3.45 -2.01
CA PRO A 294 -21.04 -4.47 -2.34
C PRO A 294 -21.04 -4.79 -3.84
N VAL A 295 -19.94 -5.38 -4.36
CA VAL A 295 -19.78 -5.67 -5.79
C VAL A 295 -20.62 -6.86 -6.22
N ILE A 296 -20.47 -8.00 -5.52
CA ILE A 296 -21.25 -9.21 -5.82
C ILE A 296 -22.73 -8.98 -5.53
N GLU A 297 -23.04 -8.33 -4.41
CA GLU A 297 -24.43 -8.01 -4.06
C GLU A 297 -25.13 -7.21 -5.15
N GLN A 298 -24.47 -6.16 -5.70
CA GLN A 298 -25.02 -5.35 -6.78
C GLN A 298 -25.19 -6.15 -8.07
N GLU A 299 -24.22 -6.99 -8.43
CA GLU A 299 -24.34 -7.86 -9.61
C GLU A 299 -25.51 -8.85 -9.45
N LEU A 300 -25.67 -9.49 -8.29
CA LEU A 300 -26.79 -10.41 -8.07
C LEU A 300 -28.14 -9.68 -8.09
N VAL A 301 -28.23 -8.47 -7.53
CA VAL A 301 -29.44 -7.63 -7.63
C VAL A 301 -29.75 -7.30 -9.09
N TYR A 302 -28.73 -6.90 -9.87
CA TYR A 302 -28.88 -6.64 -11.30
C TYR A 302 -29.39 -7.88 -12.07
N LEU A 303 -28.80 -9.06 -11.79
CA LEU A 303 -29.22 -10.31 -12.43
C LEU A 303 -30.63 -10.73 -12.03
N CYS A 304 -31.04 -10.55 -10.79
CA CYS A 304 -32.43 -10.78 -10.39
C CYS A 304 -33.39 -9.89 -11.19
N GLY A 305 -33.07 -8.63 -11.41
CA GLY A 305 -33.86 -7.73 -12.27
C GLY A 305 -33.86 -8.17 -13.72
N LYS A 306 -32.68 -8.43 -14.30
CA LYS A 306 -32.49 -8.81 -15.72
C LYS A 306 -33.22 -10.10 -16.09
N TYR A 307 -33.20 -11.10 -15.22
CA TYR A 307 -33.79 -12.44 -15.45
C TYR A 307 -35.12 -12.67 -14.74
N HIS A 308 -35.70 -11.63 -14.12
CA HIS A 308 -36.96 -11.69 -13.38
C HIS A 308 -36.98 -12.78 -12.29
N LEU A 309 -35.87 -12.94 -11.56
CA LEU A 309 -35.76 -13.91 -10.47
C LEU A 309 -36.34 -13.31 -9.18
N PRO A 310 -37.11 -14.09 -8.39
CA PRO A 310 -37.77 -13.59 -7.17
C PRO A 310 -36.82 -13.54 -5.97
N THR A 311 -35.57 -13.98 -6.12
CA THR A 311 -34.61 -14.16 -5.03
C THR A 311 -34.27 -12.82 -4.38
N LYS A 312 -34.39 -12.76 -3.05
CA LYS A 312 -33.99 -11.58 -2.27
C LYS A 312 -32.50 -11.61 -2.00
N ILE A 313 -31.80 -10.56 -2.39
CA ILE A 313 -30.37 -10.41 -2.14
C ILE A 313 -30.20 -9.56 -0.87
N ARG A 314 -29.36 -10.05 0.05
CA ARG A 314 -29.03 -9.44 1.34
C ARG A 314 -27.52 -9.29 1.46
N GLY A 315 -27.07 -8.26 2.16
CA GLY A 315 -25.65 -7.99 2.35
C GLY A 315 -25.41 -6.62 2.95
N LYS A 316 -24.46 -5.89 2.41
CA LYS A 316 -24.13 -4.52 2.85
C LYS A 316 -25.24 -3.50 2.54
N LEU A 317 -25.89 -3.61 1.38
CA LEU A 317 -26.96 -2.70 0.97
C LEU A 317 -28.23 -2.85 1.82
N THR A 318 -28.43 -4.01 2.39
CA THR A 318 -29.54 -4.28 3.31
C THR A 318 -29.13 -4.20 4.79
N HIS A 319 -27.88 -3.83 5.07
CA HIS A 319 -27.30 -3.74 6.42
C HIS A 319 -27.26 -5.07 7.20
N ASP A 320 -27.29 -6.19 6.50
CA ASP A 320 -27.12 -7.52 7.09
C ASP A 320 -25.64 -7.85 7.34
N VAL A 321 -24.72 -7.16 6.62
CA VAL A 321 -23.27 -7.28 6.74
C VAL A 321 -22.67 -5.89 7.02
N ALA A 322 -21.59 -5.83 7.77
CA ALA A 322 -20.92 -4.56 8.11
C ALA A 322 -20.52 -3.78 6.86
N PRO A 323 -20.75 -2.44 6.81
CA PRO A 323 -20.48 -1.62 5.61
C PRO A 323 -19.01 -1.43 5.30
N ALA A 324 -18.11 -1.58 6.29
CA ALA A 324 -16.68 -1.34 6.17
C ALA A 324 -15.89 -2.30 7.08
N GLY A 325 -14.60 -2.39 6.87
CA GLY A 325 -13.70 -3.24 7.63
C GLY A 325 -13.45 -4.59 6.97
N GLU A 326 -12.53 -5.36 7.57
CA GLU A 326 -12.23 -6.73 7.16
C GLU A 326 -13.23 -7.74 7.75
N ASN A 327 -13.43 -8.85 7.07
CA ASN A 327 -14.13 -10.00 7.63
C ASN A 327 -13.19 -10.86 8.48
N SER A 328 -13.79 -11.62 9.38
CA SER A 328 -13.15 -12.65 10.20
C SER A 328 -14.08 -13.86 10.34
N CYS A 329 -13.56 -14.98 10.83
CA CYS A 329 -14.43 -16.12 11.15
C CYS A 329 -15.54 -15.71 12.13
N ASP A 330 -15.26 -14.82 13.09
CA ASP A 330 -16.25 -14.39 14.08
C ASP A 330 -17.35 -13.51 13.47
N SER A 331 -16.97 -12.53 12.62
CA SER A 331 -17.95 -11.68 11.91
C SER A 331 -18.81 -12.51 10.97
N VAL A 332 -18.21 -13.38 10.17
CA VAL A 332 -18.91 -14.28 9.26
C VAL A 332 -19.82 -15.25 10.03
N ALA A 333 -19.37 -15.80 11.15
CA ALA A 333 -20.21 -16.68 11.99
C ALA A 333 -21.44 -15.95 12.54
N LYS A 334 -21.27 -14.70 12.98
CA LYS A 334 -22.37 -13.86 13.45
C LYS A 334 -23.39 -13.59 12.34
N ASP A 335 -22.92 -13.18 11.16
CA ASP A 335 -23.79 -12.83 10.03
C ASP A 335 -24.53 -14.07 9.51
N LEU A 336 -23.83 -15.22 9.41
CA LEU A 336 -24.44 -16.50 9.03
C LEU A 336 -25.46 -16.98 10.05
N ALA A 337 -25.18 -16.85 11.35
CA ALA A 337 -26.13 -17.24 12.39
C ALA A 337 -27.40 -16.40 12.32
N ALA A 338 -27.29 -15.10 12.12
CA ALA A 338 -28.42 -14.19 11.92
C ALA A 338 -29.23 -14.57 10.67
N PHE A 339 -28.57 -14.83 9.54
CA PHE A 339 -29.21 -15.17 8.28
C PHE A 339 -29.87 -16.55 8.30
N LEU A 340 -29.22 -17.56 8.87
CA LEU A 340 -29.67 -18.94 8.87
C LEU A 340 -30.58 -19.28 10.05
N GLY A 341 -30.69 -18.39 11.04
CA GLY A 341 -31.45 -18.62 12.26
C GLY A 341 -30.79 -19.64 13.20
N TRP A 342 -29.46 -19.71 13.16
CA TRP A 342 -28.71 -20.56 14.09
C TRP A 342 -28.64 -19.92 15.47
N GLU A 343 -28.72 -20.77 16.50
CA GLU A 343 -28.38 -20.30 17.84
C GLU A 343 -26.93 -19.80 17.86
N GLN A 344 -26.76 -18.54 18.21
CA GLN A 344 -25.41 -18.04 18.45
C GLN A 344 -24.84 -18.81 19.64
N PRO A 345 -23.61 -19.35 19.57
CA PRO A 345 -22.96 -19.87 20.76
C PRO A 345 -23.06 -18.78 21.83
N ALA A 346 -23.61 -19.10 22.99
CA ALA A 346 -23.57 -18.16 24.10
C ALA A 346 -22.12 -17.75 24.26
N ALA A 347 -21.81 -16.48 23.97
CA ALA A 347 -20.47 -15.97 24.20
C ALA A 347 -20.18 -16.28 25.66
N ALA A 348 -19.23 -17.17 25.93
CA ALA A 348 -18.69 -17.35 27.27
C ALA A 348 -18.43 -15.93 27.73
N ALA A 349 -19.07 -15.52 28.87
CA ALA A 349 -18.94 -14.15 29.36
C ALA A 349 -17.42 -13.85 29.35
N PRO A 350 -16.94 -12.94 28.52
CA PRO A 350 -15.51 -12.73 28.43
C PRO A 350 -15.08 -12.35 29.83
N GLU A 351 -14.13 -13.10 30.39
CA GLU A 351 -13.35 -12.55 31.48
C GLU A 351 -12.93 -11.16 31.00
N THR A 352 -13.41 -10.13 31.67
CA THR A 352 -13.16 -8.74 31.23
C THR A 352 -11.64 -8.61 31.07
N PRO A 353 -11.09 -8.55 29.87
CA PRO A 353 -9.65 -8.51 29.70
C PRO A 353 -9.13 -7.28 30.45
N PRO A 354 -7.99 -7.37 31.10
CA PRO A 354 -7.42 -6.19 31.76
C PRO A 354 -7.33 -5.06 30.76
N GLN A 355 -7.80 -3.87 31.13
CA GLN A 355 -7.69 -2.69 30.28
C GLN A 355 -6.21 -2.40 30.03
N LEU A 356 -5.74 -2.77 28.86
CA LEU A 356 -4.37 -2.44 28.43
C LEU A 356 -4.32 -0.98 28.00
N PRO A 357 -3.25 -0.25 28.34
CA PRO A 357 -3.08 1.12 27.88
C PRO A 357 -2.96 1.14 26.35
N VAL A 358 -3.62 2.09 25.72
CA VAL A 358 -3.47 2.34 24.27
C VAL A 358 -2.01 2.70 23.98
N ARG A 359 -1.41 2.02 23.02
CA ARG A 359 -0.03 2.25 22.56
C ARG A 359 -0.05 2.69 21.09
N PRO A 360 -0.33 3.97 20.79
CA PRO A 360 -0.31 4.44 19.43
C PRO A 360 1.10 4.32 18.83
N PRO A 361 1.24 4.16 17.51
CA PRO A 361 2.55 4.18 16.87
C PRO A 361 3.23 5.53 17.08
N VAL A 362 4.54 5.50 17.34
CA VAL A 362 5.36 6.70 17.54
C VAL A 362 6.68 6.57 16.78
N LEU A 363 7.34 7.70 16.53
CA LEU A 363 8.69 7.69 15.95
C LEU A 363 9.64 6.87 16.83
N CYS A 364 10.51 6.07 16.22
CA CYS A 364 11.48 5.22 16.92
C CYS A 364 12.38 6.01 17.89
N ALA A 365 12.97 5.35 18.87
CA ALA A 365 14.06 5.94 19.63
C ALA A 365 15.24 6.24 18.69
N GLY A 366 15.84 7.43 18.82
CA GLY A 366 16.93 7.88 17.95
C GLY A 366 16.53 8.30 16.54
N CYS A 367 15.23 8.30 16.22
CA CYS A 367 14.75 8.70 14.90
C CYS A 367 15.15 10.15 14.56
N PRO A 368 15.87 10.41 13.43
CA PRO A 368 16.27 11.76 13.05
C PRO A 368 15.09 12.68 12.73
N HIS A 369 13.96 12.14 12.25
CA HIS A 369 12.76 12.94 11.98
C HIS A 369 12.23 13.63 13.23
N ARG A 370 12.40 13.02 14.41
CA ARG A 370 12.09 13.65 15.70
C ARG A 370 12.86 14.96 15.91
N ALA A 371 14.16 14.93 15.62
CA ALA A 371 15.02 16.10 15.71
C ALA A 371 14.65 17.16 14.68
N SER A 372 14.33 16.74 13.46
CA SER A 372 13.90 17.63 12.37
C SER A 372 12.63 18.41 12.75
N PHE A 373 11.58 17.71 13.19
CA PHE A 373 10.35 18.36 13.65
C PHE A 373 10.57 19.26 14.84
N PHE A 374 11.36 18.81 15.82
CA PHE A 374 11.66 19.61 16.99
C PHE A 374 12.45 20.89 16.63
N ALA A 375 13.39 20.82 15.69
CA ALA A 375 14.15 21.97 15.23
C ALA A 375 13.23 23.01 14.55
N VAL A 376 12.31 22.58 13.69
CA VAL A 376 11.33 23.49 13.06
C VAL A 376 10.39 24.08 14.11
N LYS A 377 9.87 23.27 15.03
CA LYS A 377 9.00 23.71 16.14
C LYS A 377 9.66 24.82 16.98
N GLU A 378 10.91 24.62 17.39
CA GLU A 378 11.64 25.61 18.17
C GLU A 378 11.95 26.89 17.36
N ALA A 379 12.27 26.74 16.06
CA ALA A 379 12.55 27.87 15.20
C ALA A 379 11.31 28.73 14.95
N MET A 380 10.13 28.13 14.85
CA MET A 380 8.86 28.78 14.53
C MET A 380 8.04 29.15 15.76
N LYS A 381 8.57 28.94 16.96
CA LYS A 381 7.85 29.26 18.20
C LYS A 381 7.37 30.72 18.24
N GLY A 382 6.06 30.89 18.43
CA GLY A 382 5.40 32.21 18.47
C GLY A 382 5.23 32.86 17.09
N LYS A 383 5.45 32.14 16.00
CA LYS A 383 5.19 32.58 14.62
C LYS A 383 3.96 31.88 14.07
N LYS A 384 3.19 32.57 13.26
CA LYS A 384 2.09 31.97 12.51
C LYS A 384 2.68 31.06 11.42
N SER A 385 2.42 29.77 11.52
CA SER A 385 2.98 28.78 10.59
C SER A 385 2.02 27.60 10.38
N VAL A 386 2.12 26.97 9.22
CA VAL A 386 1.41 25.73 8.86
C VAL A 386 2.40 24.68 8.39
N PHE A 387 2.20 23.44 8.82
CA PHE A 387 3.05 22.30 8.59
C PHE A 387 2.30 21.25 7.78
N CYS A 388 2.42 21.29 6.45
CA CYS A 388 1.85 20.29 5.56
C CYS A 388 2.74 19.05 5.56
N GLY A 389 2.19 17.96 6.08
CA GLY A 389 2.90 16.68 6.16
C GLY A 389 2.73 15.81 4.93
N ASP A 390 3.23 14.60 5.03
CA ASP A 390 3.28 13.62 3.99
C ASP A 390 3.13 12.20 4.57
N ILE A 391 2.95 11.20 3.70
CA ILE A 391 2.80 9.79 4.06
C ILE A 391 4.15 9.12 4.19
N GLY A 392 4.46 8.65 5.38
CA GLY A 392 5.71 7.94 5.71
C GLY A 392 5.88 7.83 7.23
N CYS A 393 7.03 7.35 7.72
CA CYS A 393 7.33 7.33 9.15
C CYS A 393 7.13 8.70 9.82
N TYR A 394 7.37 9.75 9.08
CA TYR A 394 7.27 11.14 9.53
C TYR A 394 5.82 11.65 9.62
N THR A 395 4.80 10.93 9.11
CA THR A 395 3.40 11.22 9.46
C THR A 395 3.20 11.16 10.99
N LEU A 396 3.99 10.31 11.68
CA LEU A 396 3.99 10.21 13.13
C LEU A 396 4.50 11.47 13.86
N GLY A 397 4.98 12.47 13.11
CA GLY A 397 5.26 13.81 13.62
C GLY A 397 4.01 14.57 14.10
N ASN A 398 2.80 14.11 13.76
CA ASN A 398 1.54 14.66 14.27
C ASN A 398 1.33 14.31 15.76
N ALA A 399 1.94 13.23 16.26
CA ALA A 399 1.76 12.80 17.64
C ALA A 399 2.37 13.79 18.63
N MET A 400 1.65 14.00 19.74
CA MET A 400 2.20 14.76 20.88
C MET A 400 3.50 14.12 21.39
N PRO A 401 4.48 14.89 21.81
CA PRO A 401 4.48 16.35 22.00
C PRO A 401 4.96 17.12 20.76
N LEU A 402 5.27 16.47 19.65
CA LEU A 402 5.77 17.15 18.46
C LEU A 402 4.69 18.01 17.83
N ASP A 403 3.55 17.43 17.46
CA ASP A 403 2.40 18.15 16.89
C ASP A 403 2.84 19.06 15.72
N MET A 404 3.47 18.44 14.70
CA MET A 404 4.16 19.11 13.60
C MET A 404 3.64 18.68 12.23
N VAL A 405 2.42 18.17 12.16
CA VAL A 405 1.74 17.79 10.93
C VAL A 405 0.29 18.28 11.02
N ASP A 406 0.00 19.42 10.40
CA ASP A 406 -1.34 20.01 10.39
C ASP A 406 -2.23 19.40 9.31
N THR A 407 -1.63 18.93 8.20
CA THR A 407 -2.36 18.30 7.09
C THR A 407 -1.58 17.11 6.56
N CYS A 408 -2.31 16.07 6.11
CA CYS A 408 -1.75 14.93 5.39
C CYS A 408 -2.82 14.41 4.44
N LEU A 409 -2.55 14.38 3.12
CA LEU A 409 -3.53 13.97 2.11
C LEU A 409 -3.08 12.71 1.37
N CYS A 410 -2.05 12.82 0.54
CA CYS A 410 -1.41 11.69 -0.15
C CYS A 410 0.08 12.00 -0.35
N MET A 411 0.86 11.02 -0.83
CA MET A 411 2.31 11.18 -0.97
C MET A 411 2.68 12.38 -1.84
N GLY A 412 3.46 13.30 -1.28
CA GLY A 412 3.94 14.54 -1.91
C GLY A 412 2.93 15.68 -1.98
N ALA A 413 1.66 15.47 -1.60
CA ALA A 413 0.61 16.49 -1.68
C ALA A 413 0.92 17.75 -0.87
N GLY A 414 1.62 17.61 0.25
CA GLY A 414 2.01 18.72 1.11
C GLY A 414 2.68 19.87 0.37
N VAL A 415 3.43 19.58 -0.70
CA VAL A 415 4.11 20.59 -1.53
C VAL A 415 3.10 21.53 -2.22
N ASN A 416 2.07 20.97 -2.85
CA ASN A 416 1.06 21.78 -3.53
C ASN A 416 0.04 22.38 -2.56
N MET A 417 -0.32 21.67 -1.48
CA MET A 417 -1.20 22.20 -0.43
C MET A 417 -0.62 23.45 0.22
N THR A 418 0.68 23.43 0.50
CA THR A 418 1.44 24.59 1.02
C THR A 418 1.32 25.81 0.11
N GLN A 419 1.40 25.61 -1.21
CA GLN A 419 1.21 26.70 -2.19
C GLN A 419 -0.19 27.26 -2.12
N GLY A 420 -1.22 26.40 -2.07
CA GLY A 420 -2.62 26.81 -1.96
C GLY A 420 -2.89 27.62 -0.69
N ILE A 421 -2.43 27.12 0.46
CA ILE A 421 -2.57 27.80 1.75
C ILE A 421 -1.88 29.17 1.71
N GLY A 422 -0.64 29.23 1.21
CA GLY A 422 0.11 30.49 1.12
C GLY A 422 -0.48 31.53 0.19
N LYS A 423 -1.32 31.13 -0.80
CA LYS A 423 -2.07 32.08 -1.64
C LYS A 423 -3.24 32.73 -0.89
N ILE A 424 -3.85 32.01 0.03
CA ILE A 424 -4.99 32.51 0.82
C ILE A 424 -4.52 33.20 2.10
N GLU A 425 -3.43 32.70 2.69
CA GLU A 425 -2.84 33.23 3.92
C GLU A 425 -1.39 33.70 3.70
N PRO A 426 -1.16 34.82 3.00
CA PRO A 426 0.19 35.26 2.61
C PRO A 426 1.13 35.59 3.79
N ASP A 427 0.58 35.90 4.96
CA ASP A 427 1.31 36.20 6.18
C ASP A 427 1.69 34.93 6.99
N THR A 428 1.28 33.76 6.53
CA THR A 428 1.56 32.48 7.17
C THR A 428 2.83 31.85 6.61
N THR A 429 3.76 31.47 7.47
CA THR A 429 4.95 30.75 7.04
C THR A 429 4.59 29.27 6.82
N CYS A 430 4.63 28.84 5.56
CA CYS A 430 4.18 27.52 5.15
C CYS A 430 5.35 26.57 4.93
N PHE A 431 5.28 25.37 5.53
CA PHE A 431 6.25 24.30 5.39
C PHE A 431 5.59 23.07 4.77
N ALA A 432 6.26 22.46 3.79
CA ALA A 432 5.93 21.13 3.27
C ALA A 432 7.00 20.14 3.72
N PHE A 433 6.62 19.11 4.46
CA PHE A 433 7.51 18.01 4.84
C PHE A 433 7.34 16.86 3.85
N VAL A 434 8.44 16.31 3.35
CA VAL A 434 8.45 15.12 2.50
C VAL A 434 9.65 14.25 2.87
N GLY A 435 9.52 12.92 2.72
CA GLY A 435 10.68 12.02 2.80
C GLY A 435 11.50 12.04 1.53
N ASP A 436 12.71 11.49 1.60
CA ASP A 436 13.62 11.33 0.47
C ASP A 436 13.03 10.48 -0.66
N SER A 437 12.38 9.35 -0.35
CA SER A 437 11.68 8.52 -1.33
C SER A 437 10.51 9.28 -1.97
N THR A 438 9.67 9.94 -1.17
CA THR A 438 8.54 10.74 -1.67
C THR A 438 9.02 11.93 -2.52
N PHE A 439 10.18 12.50 -2.20
CA PHE A 439 10.77 13.55 -3.02
C PHE A 439 10.89 13.10 -4.48
N PHE A 440 11.47 11.92 -4.72
CA PHE A 440 11.61 11.37 -6.06
C PHE A 440 10.28 10.86 -6.64
N ALA A 441 9.41 10.30 -5.82
CA ALA A 441 8.17 9.69 -6.28
C ALA A 441 7.16 10.71 -6.81
N SER A 442 7.02 11.87 -6.16
CA SER A 442 5.92 12.80 -6.48
C SER A 442 6.21 14.28 -6.18
N ALA A 443 7.13 14.60 -5.26
CA ALA A 443 7.33 15.99 -4.84
C ALA A 443 8.03 16.85 -5.91
N ILE A 444 8.86 16.28 -6.78
CA ILE A 444 9.57 17.00 -7.86
C ILE A 444 8.59 17.80 -8.72
N THR A 445 7.50 17.19 -9.17
CA THR A 445 6.46 17.87 -9.96
C THR A 445 5.84 19.04 -9.20
N GLY A 446 5.57 18.85 -7.90
CA GLY A 446 5.07 19.93 -7.04
C GLY A 446 6.06 21.08 -6.88
N MET A 447 7.37 20.79 -6.83
CA MET A 447 8.42 21.80 -6.76
C MET A 447 8.55 22.59 -8.06
N VAL A 448 8.46 21.92 -9.22
CA VAL A 448 8.40 22.60 -10.54
C VAL A 448 7.21 23.56 -10.56
N ASN A 449 6.03 23.11 -10.11
CA ASN A 449 4.83 23.96 -10.02
C ASN A 449 5.05 25.16 -9.10
N ALA A 450 5.70 24.96 -7.94
CA ALA A 450 5.97 26.01 -6.96
C ALA A 450 6.88 27.10 -7.54
N VAL A 451 7.97 26.70 -8.20
CA VAL A 451 8.94 27.64 -8.82
C VAL A 451 8.29 28.39 -9.98
N TYR A 452 7.59 27.67 -10.88
CA TYR A 452 6.91 28.26 -12.03
C TYR A 452 5.86 29.31 -11.60
N ASN A 453 5.07 29.03 -10.55
CA ASN A 453 4.02 29.90 -10.05
C ASN A 453 4.50 30.86 -8.93
N GLN A 454 5.81 30.98 -8.73
CA GLN A 454 6.41 31.90 -7.76
C GLN A 454 5.79 31.80 -6.35
N ALA A 455 5.67 30.57 -5.86
CA ALA A 455 5.15 30.33 -4.52
C ALA A 455 6.12 30.85 -3.44
N ASN A 456 5.60 31.15 -2.27
CA ASN A 456 6.41 31.46 -1.07
C ASN A 456 6.25 30.32 -0.06
N MET A 457 7.17 29.36 -0.06
CA MET A 457 7.10 28.17 0.77
C MET A 457 8.48 27.61 1.11
N THR A 458 8.54 26.84 2.19
CA THR A 458 9.74 26.07 2.56
C THR A 458 9.46 24.60 2.40
N LEU A 459 10.20 23.93 1.49
CA LEU A 459 10.25 22.47 1.45
C LEU A 459 11.22 21.98 2.53
N VAL A 460 10.81 20.97 3.29
CA VAL A 460 11.67 20.25 4.23
C VAL A 460 11.76 18.80 3.78
N VAL A 461 12.93 18.41 3.29
CA VAL A 461 13.18 17.01 2.93
C VAL A 461 13.79 16.29 4.13
N LEU A 462 13.15 15.21 4.55
CA LEU A 462 13.57 14.34 5.65
C LEU A 462 14.37 13.17 5.07
N ASP A 463 15.65 13.40 4.74
CA ASP A 463 16.55 12.43 4.10
C ASP A 463 17.14 11.49 5.16
N ASN A 464 16.57 10.29 5.27
CA ASN A 464 17.09 9.21 6.10
C ASN A 464 17.76 8.08 5.31
N SER A 465 17.97 8.30 4.01
CA SER A 465 18.67 7.42 3.07
C SER A 465 18.02 6.05 2.88
N THR A 466 16.70 5.95 3.04
CA THR A 466 15.95 4.70 2.80
C THR A 466 14.43 4.91 2.79
N THR A 467 13.69 4.06 2.08
CA THR A 467 12.23 3.95 2.19
C THR A 467 11.87 3.12 3.43
N ALA A 468 11.93 3.76 4.62
CA ALA A 468 11.95 3.03 5.89
C ALA A 468 10.63 2.33 6.25
N MET A 469 9.46 2.96 6.00
CA MET A 469 8.16 2.50 6.48
C MET A 469 7.77 1.11 5.93
N THR A 470 8.16 0.80 4.72
CA THR A 470 7.79 -0.42 4.01
C THR A 470 8.86 -1.52 4.03
N GLY A 471 10.00 -1.31 4.74
CA GLY A 471 11.04 -2.32 4.92
C GLY A 471 12.43 -1.92 4.43
N HIS A 472 12.73 -0.63 4.38
CA HIS A 472 14.06 -0.09 4.04
C HIS A 472 14.50 -0.30 2.59
N GLN A 473 13.57 -0.23 1.64
CA GLN A 473 13.86 -0.37 0.22
C GLN A 473 14.75 0.77 -0.29
N PRO A 474 15.57 0.49 -1.33
CA PRO A 474 16.33 1.52 -2.01
C PRO A 474 15.41 2.46 -2.82
N HIS A 475 15.89 3.68 -3.03
CA HIS A 475 15.27 4.69 -3.89
C HIS A 475 16.38 5.45 -4.64
N PRO A 476 16.09 6.32 -5.63
CA PRO A 476 17.11 6.94 -6.47
C PRO A 476 18.26 7.66 -5.73
N GLY A 477 18.02 8.17 -4.52
CA GLY A 477 19.03 8.82 -3.68
C GLY A 477 19.93 7.88 -2.88
N THR A 478 19.68 6.55 -2.89
CA THR A 478 20.46 5.60 -2.07
C THR A 478 21.76 5.14 -2.72
N GLY A 479 21.87 5.19 -4.06
CA GLY A 479 23.02 4.71 -4.82
C GLY A 479 23.11 3.21 -4.95
N LYS A 480 21.99 2.50 -4.78
CA LYS A 480 21.88 1.05 -4.91
C LYS A 480 20.53 0.68 -5.51
N THR A 481 20.53 -0.23 -6.48
CA THR A 481 19.31 -0.79 -7.06
C THR A 481 18.73 -1.91 -6.21
N MET A 482 17.52 -2.38 -6.54
CA MET A 482 16.89 -3.52 -5.87
C MET A 482 17.77 -4.78 -5.93
N MET A 483 18.41 -5.05 -7.07
CA MET A 483 19.30 -6.21 -7.26
C MET A 483 20.71 -5.99 -6.69
N GLY A 484 20.92 -4.91 -5.93
CA GLY A 484 22.17 -4.65 -5.22
C GLY A 484 23.28 -4.02 -6.07
N GLN A 485 23.01 -3.66 -7.30
CA GLN A 485 23.98 -2.94 -8.14
C GLN A 485 24.24 -1.56 -7.54
N VAL A 486 25.51 -1.18 -7.45
CA VAL A 486 25.93 0.17 -7.05
C VAL A 486 25.82 1.09 -8.25
N VAL A 487 25.11 2.18 -8.08
CA VAL A 487 24.85 3.19 -9.12
C VAL A 487 25.07 4.60 -8.56
N ASP A 488 25.18 5.58 -9.43
CA ASP A 488 25.26 6.98 -9.02
C ASP A 488 23.95 7.41 -8.34
N LYS A 489 24.08 8.15 -7.25
CA LYS A 489 22.92 8.71 -6.53
C LYS A 489 22.34 9.87 -7.32
N VAL A 490 21.03 9.90 -7.43
CA VAL A 490 20.34 11.13 -7.85
C VAL A 490 20.36 12.11 -6.67
N SER A 491 20.99 13.25 -6.88
CA SER A 491 21.16 14.28 -5.85
C SER A 491 19.88 15.10 -5.67
N ILE A 492 19.35 15.14 -4.46
CA ILE A 492 18.22 16.01 -4.10
C ILE A 492 18.59 17.48 -4.26
N VAL A 493 19.81 17.86 -3.83
CA VAL A 493 20.32 19.24 -3.92
C VAL A 493 20.40 19.70 -5.37
N ASP A 494 21.05 18.91 -6.23
CA ASP A 494 21.23 19.27 -7.65
C ASP A 494 19.89 19.28 -8.39
N THR A 495 18.98 18.36 -8.06
CA THR A 495 17.61 18.34 -8.60
C THR A 495 16.88 19.63 -8.25
N LEU A 496 16.92 20.06 -6.99
CA LEU A 496 16.28 21.30 -6.55
C LEU A 496 16.88 22.53 -7.23
N HIS A 497 18.21 22.60 -7.36
CA HIS A 497 18.86 23.67 -8.11
C HIS A 497 18.51 23.64 -9.60
N GLY A 498 18.46 22.45 -10.22
CA GLY A 498 18.04 22.24 -11.60
C GLY A 498 16.60 22.70 -11.88
N ILE A 499 15.70 22.58 -10.91
CA ILE A 499 14.32 23.11 -10.96
C ILE A 499 14.30 24.64 -10.84
N GLY A 500 15.34 25.25 -10.26
CA GLY A 500 15.42 26.70 -10.06
C GLY A 500 15.23 27.17 -8.61
N VAL A 501 15.25 26.26 -7.63
CA VAL A 501 15.27 26.62 -6.21
C VAL A 501 16.62 27.21 -5.86
N LYS A 502 16.66 28.49 -5.48
CA LYS A 502 17.92 29.22 -5.24
C LYS A 502 18.51 28.93 -3.86
N THR A 503 17.67 28.81 -2.86
CA THR A 503 18.08 28.53 -1.48
C THR A 503 17.82 27.08 -1.16
N VAL A 504 18.89 26.29 -1.05
CA VAL A 504 18.87 24.87 -0.64
C VAL A 504 19.95 24.69 0.42
N GLU A 505 19.58 24.33 1.62
CA GLU A 505 20.52 24.08 2.72
C GLU A 505 20.38 22.64 3.25
N THR A 506 21.53 22.03 3.54
CA THR A 506 21.58 20.68 4.14
C THR A 506 22.19 20.77 5.53
N VAL A 507 21.54 20.14 6.51
CA VAL A 507 21.99 20.11 7.90
C VAL A 507 21.62 18.79 8.56
N ASP A 508 22.45 18.29 9.48
CA ASP A 508 22.08 17.15 10.31
C ASP A 508 21.14 17.62 11.44
N PRO A 509 19.89 17.11 11.51
CA PRO A 509 18.93 17.53 12.52
C PRO A 509 19.35 17.12 13.95
N LEU A 510 20.24 16.13 14.10
CA LEU A 510 20.77 15.74 15.40
C LEU A 510 21.72 16.79 15.99
N HIS A 511 22.26 17.71 15.18
CA HIS A 511 22.94 18.92 15.65
C HIS A 511 21.91 20.05 15.85
N LEU A 512 21.14 19.95 16.94
CA LEU A 512 19.93 20.74 17.15
C LEU A 512 20.12 22.26 17.03
N LYS A 513 21.23 22.81 17.57
CA LYS A 513 21.50 24.26 17.51
C LYS A 513 21.67 24.74 16.06
N GLU A 514 22.40 23.99 15.26
CA GLU A 514 22.66 24.29 13.85
C GLU A 514 21.37 24.13 13.02
N ALA A 515 20.61 23.06 13.30
CA ALA A 515 19.32 22.80 12.64
C ALA A 515 18.32 23.95 12.91
N VAL A 516 18.17 24.39 14.15
CA VAL A 516 17.30 25.53 14.50
C VAL A 516 17.78 26.82 13.84
N ALA A 517 19.09 27.08 13.81
CA ALA A 517 19.66 28.25 13.17
C ALA A 517 19.43 28.23 11.65
N CYS A 518 19.58 27.08 11.01
CA CYS A 518 19.30 26.87 9.59
C CYS A 518 17.82 27.22 9.28
N VAL A 519 16.87 26.66 10.02
CA VAL A 519 15.45 26.96 9.82
C VAL A 519 15.16 28.45 9.97
N LYS A 520 15.65 29.10 11.00
CA LYS A 520 15.47 30.53 11.22
C LYS A 520 16.03 31.39 10.07
N ARG A 521 17.14 30.99 9.48
CA ARG A 521 17.77 31.68 8.36
C ARG A 521 17.00 31.50 7.06
N VAL A 522 16.52 30.29 6.79
CA VAL A 522 15.91 29.90 5.51
C VAL A 522 14.42 30.25 5.45
N ALA A 523 13.66 29.97 6.52
CA ALA A 523 12.20 30.05 6.50
C ALA A 523 11.63 31.43 6.12
N PHE A 524 12.33 32.50 6.46
CA PHE A 524 11.89 33.89 6.21
C PHE A 524 12.44 34.49 4.92
N GLN A 525 13.21 33.75 4.13
CA GLN A 525 13.61 34.20 2.81
C GLN A 525 12.40 34.17 1.86
N PRO A 526 12.32 35.11 0.88
CA PRO A 526 11.22 35.12 -0.07
C PRO A 526 11.33 33.98 -1.09
N GLY A 527 10.21 33.58 -1.65
CA GLY A 527 10.11 32.61 -2.72
C GLY A 527 10.18 31.14 -2.26
N VAL A 528 10.56 30.25 -3.17
CA VAL A 528 10.68 28.83 -2.90
C VAL A 528 12.08 28.52 -2.37
N LYS A 529 12.14 27.83 -1.24
CA LYS A 529 13.37 27.44 -0.56
C LYS A 529 13.25 26.03 -0.01
N ALA A 530 14.40 25.38 0.21
CA ALA A 530 14.44 24.01 0.71
C ALA A 530 15.47 23.84 1.84
N ILE A 531 15.13 23.01 2.81
CA ILE A 531 16.00 22.51 3.87
C ILE A 531 16.02 21.00 3.75
N ILE A 532 17.20 20.40 3.67
CA ILE A 532 17.39 18.95 3.68
C ILE A 532 17.93 18.57 5.04
N PHE A 533 17.09 17.95 5.86
CA PHE A 533 17.52 17.32 7.11
C PHE A 533 18.07 15.94 6.81
N LYS A 534 19.39 15.83 6.76
CA LYS A 534 20.09 14.61 6.37
C LYS A 534 20.70 13.90 7.55
N SER A 535 20.16 12.74 7.88
CA SER A 535 20.72 11.87 8.91
C SER A 535 20.16 10.45 8.71
N PRO A 536 20.99 9.39 8.77
CA PRO A 536 20.55 8.03 8.43
C PRO A 536 19.46 7.52 9.39
N CYS A 537 18.60 6.65 8.89
CA CYS A 537 17.59 5.97 9.70
C CYS A 537 18.25 5.24 10.88
N ALA A 538 17.70 5.41 12.07
CA ALA A 538 18.23 4.81 13.29
C ALA A 538 18.31 3.27 13.26
N VAL A 539 17.53 2.62 12.40
CA VAL A 539 17.56 1.16 12.22
C VAL A 539 18.74 0.72 11.34
N LEU A 540 19.26 1.59 10.47
CA LEU A 540 20.36 1.28 9.55
C LEU A 540 21.75 1.49 10.15
N ILE A 541 21.83 2.12 11.30
CA ILE A 541 23.11 2.41 12.00
C ILE A 541 23.25 1.56 13.25
N LYS A 542 24.48 1.27 13.63
CA LYS A 542 24.74 0.66 14.94
C LYS A 542 24.38 1.64 16.05
N SER A 543 23.65 1.17 17.05
CA SER A 543 23.35 1.95 18.23
C SER A 543 24.65 2.36 18.93
N GLY A 544 24.76 3.61 19.31
CA GLY A 544 25.82 4.11 20.16
C GLY A 544 25.64 3.68 21.63
N LYS A 545 26.50 4.16 22.52
CA LYS A 545 26.30 3.97 23.95
C LYS A 545 25.00 4.67 24.37
N PRO A 546 24.07 3.98 25.06
CA PRO A 546 22.87 4.63 25.57
C PRO A 546 23.18 5.84 26.45
N ALA A 547 22.28 6.81 26.44
CA ALA A 547 22.36 7.96 27.30
C ALA A 547 22.21 7.55 28.77
N GLU A 548 22.85 8.30 29.67
CA GLU A 548 22.77 8.13 31.11
C GLU A 548 22.30 9.41 31.79
N ILE A 549 21.55 9.29 32.87
CA ILE A 549 21.08 10.44 33.67
C ILE A 549 21.91 10.53 34.95
N GLU A 550 22.60 11.65 35.13
CA GLU A 550 23.28 11.99 36.37
C GLU A 550 22.22 12.50 37.38
N GLU A 551 21.85 11.64 38.33
CA GLU A 551 20.77 11.92 39.29
C GLU A 551 21.00 13.19 40.10
N SER A 552 22.25 13.51 40.42
CA SER A 552 22.63 14.71 41.19
C SER A 552 22.30 16.02 40.43
N LYS A 553 22.31 16.00 39.10
CA LYS A 553 21.98 17.16 38.25
C LYS A 553 20.55 17.16 37.77
N CYS A 554 19.84 16.03 37.83
CA CYS A 554 18.49 15.91 37.32
C CYS A 554 17.48 16.48 38.29
N ILE A 555 16.91 17.64 37.95
CA ILE A 555 15.84 18.30 38.71
C ILE A 555 14.44 17.75 38.45
N GLN A 556 14.31 16.64 37.77
CA GLN A 556 13.03 15.98 37.42
C GLN A 556 11.99 16.88 36.74
N CYS A 557 12.43 17.87 35.97
CA CYS A 557 11.57 18.82 35.25
C CYS A 557 10.79 18.18 34.10
N LYS A 558 11.13 16.96 33.71
CA LYS A 558 10.50 16.17 32.63
C LYS A 558 10.51 16.87 31.24
N LYS A 559 11.36 17.89 31.04
CA LYS A 559 11.44 18.61 29.76
C LYS A 559 11.78 17.65 28.61
N CYS A 560 12.77 16.75 28.81
CA CYS A 560 13.17 15.74 27.81
C CYS A 560 12.00 14.84 27.34
N ILE A 561 11.05 14.50 28.22
CA ILE A 561 9.85 13.74 27.87
C ILE A 561 8.84 14.67 27.15
N ARG A 562 8.50 15.82 27.77
CA ARG A 562 7.42 16.70 27.30
C ARG A 562 7.70 17.38 25.97
N THR A 563 8.98 17.49 25.56
CA THR A 563 9.34 18.15 24.29
C THR A 563 9.69 17.16 23.19
N LEU A 564 10.23 16.00 23.51
CA LEU A 564 10.71 15.06 22.50
C LEU A 564 9.78 13.85 22.29
N GLY A 565 9.10 13.36 23.35
CA GLY A 565 8.27 12.16 23.25
C GLY A 565 9.05 10.92 22.79
N CYS A 566 10.34 10.81 23.12
CA CYS A 566 11.17 9.68 22.72
C CYS A 566 10.81 8.43 23.54
N PRO A 567 10.52 7.26 22.91
CA PRO A 567 10.18 6.03 23.65
C PRO A 567 11.35 5.47 24.47
N GLY A 568 12.59 5.89 24.19
CA GLY A 568 13.75 5.57 25.03
C GLY A 568 13.86 6.40 26.30
N ILE A 569 12.92 7.32 26.58
CA ILE A 569 12.87 8.12 27.82
C ILE A 569 11.55 7.81 28.51
N ILE A 570 11.62 7.19 29.68
CA ILE A 570 10.44 6.72 30.42
C ILE A 570 10.30 7.42 31.76
N LEU A 571 9.09 7.37 32.32
CA LEU A 571 8.82 7.75 33.69
C LEU A 571 8.60 6.46 34.51
N GLN A 572 9.51 6.16 35.41
CA GLN A 572 9.43 5.01 36.30
C GLN A 572 9.50 5.48 37.73
N ASP A 573 8.54 5.08 38.57
CA ASP A 573 8.43 5.47 39.97
C ASP A 573 8.52 7.01 40.18
N GLY A 574 7.91 7.77 39.28
CA GLY A 574 7.91 9.24 39.28
C GLY A 574 9.22 9.89 38.83
N LYS A 575 10.28 9.12 38.55
CA LYS A 575 11.58 9.58 38.07
C LYS A 575 11.75 9.37 36.57
N VAL A 576 12.44 10.32 35.93
CA VAL A 576 12.86 10.17 34.52
C VAL A 576 14.00 9.19 34.41
N ARG A 577 13.88 8.19 33.56
CA ARG A 577 14.92 7.19 33.29
C ARG A 577 15.11 6.99 31.79
N ILE A 578 16.27 6.46 31.41
CA ILE A 578 16.56 6.02 30.03
C ILE A 578 16.35 4.51 29.97
N GLU A 579 15.50 4.08 29.04
CA GLU A 579 15.34 2.66 28.72
C GLU A 579 16.51 2.21 27.85
N GLN A 580 17.43 1.49 28.49
CA GLN A 580 18.70 1.10 27.88
C GLN A 580 18.52 0.22 26.64
N ALA A 581 17.51 -0.64 26.64
CA ALA A 581 17.21 -1.53 25.51
C ALA A 581 16.71 -0.78 24.26
N LEU A 582 16.12 0.40 24.44
CA LEU A 582 15.57 1.20 23.33
C LEU A 582 16.50 2.35 22.91
N CYS A 583 17.32 2.85 23.82
CA CYS A 583 18.14 4.04 23.58
C CYS A 583 19.27 3.78 22.58
N THR A 584 19.29 4.53 21.47
CA THR A 584 20.32 4.42 20.43
C THR A 584 21.54 5.33 20.66
N GLY A 585 21.53 6.16 21.71
CA GLY A 585 22.62 7.09 21.99
C GLY A 585 22.67 8.34 21.10
N CYS A 586 21.58 8.72 20.43
CA CYS A 586 21.56 9.84 19.47
C CYS A 586 21.84 11.25 20.05
N GLY A 587 21.89 11.41 21.37
CA GLY A 587 22.26 12.67 22.03
C GLY A 587 21.21 13.80 22.01
N LEU A 588 20.07 13.64 21.35
CA LEU A 588 19.05 14.70 21.23
C LEU A 588 18.52 15.16 22.60
N CYS A 589 18.27 14.21 23.52
CA CYS A 589 17.76 14.51 24.86
C CYS A 589 18.78 15.26 25.73
N ALA A 590 20.07 15.05 25.53
CA ALA A 590 21.13 15.81 26.21
C ALA A 590 21.11 17.29 25.81
N GLN A 591 20.86 17.59 24.53
CA GLN A 591 20.82 18.96 24.01
C GLN A 591 19.61 19.78 24.52
N VAL A 592 18.51 19.11 24.90
CA VAL A 592 17.32 19.80 25.45
C VAL A 592 17.32 19.86 26.98
N CYS A 593 18.24 19.16 27.66
CA CYS A 593 18.30 19.14 29.11
C CYS A 593 18.84 20.47 29.68
N PRO A 594 18.06 21.21 30.45
CA PRO A 594 18.48 22.53 30.94
C PRO A 594 19.61 22.47 31.94
N THR A 595 19.76 21.37 32.66
CA THR A 595 20.79 21.18 33.69
C THR A 595 21.96 20.31 33.21
N GLN A 596 21.95 19.90 31.91
CA GLN A 596 22.94 19.00 31.35
C GLN A 596 23.10 17.67 32.14
N ALA A 597 22.02 17.22 32.78
CA ALA A 597 21.98 15.99 33.56
C ALA A 597 22.00 14.71 32.68
N ILE A 598 21.81 14.82 31.36
CA ILE A 598 21.82 13.68 30.45
C ILE A 598 23.15 13.69 29.68
N GLY A 599 23.92 12.64 29.84
CA GLY A 599 25.20 12.46 29.17
C GLY A 599 25.40 11.03 28.65
N GLY A 600 26.64 10.66 28.31
CA GLY A 600 26.99 9.33 27.82
C GLY A 600 26.63 9.04 26.36
N ALA A 601 25.75 9.86 25.75
CA ALA A 601 25.35 9.73 24.37
C ALA A 601 26.25 10.61 23.51
N CYS A 602 26.98 10.05 22.61
CA CYS A 602 27.71 10.80 21.58
C CYS A 602 27.66 10.04 20.26
N HIS A 603 27.02 10.63 19.25
CA HIS A 603 27.54 10.50 17.90
C HIS A 603 28.82 11.35 17.85
N ALA A 604 29.97 10.67 17.80
CA ALA A 604 31.23 11.30 17.44
C ALA A 604 31.20 11.66 15.96
#